data_14acd8f9f8c34044f573676bc989600f
#
_entry.id   14acd8f9f8c34044f573676bc989600f
#
_cell.length_a   1.000
_cell.length_b   1.000
_cell.length_c   1.000
_cell.angle_alpha   90.00
_cell.angle_beta   90.00
_cell.angle_gamma   90.00
#
_symmetry.space_group_name_H-M   'P 1'
#
loop_
_entity.id
_entity.type
_entity.pdbx_description
1 polymer ?
#
loop_
_entity_poly.entity_id
_entity_poly.type
_entity_poly.pdbx_seq_one_letter_code
_entity_poly.pdbx_strand_id
1 'polypeptide(L)'
;MSRALLLSLLWLPVLGAAADLYSAEAEVADEGADSRNRALAQMLGEVLVRVSGNTGIAAQPAARPLLDAAPSLAQQYRYRTVDNADGVVRFLNARFDQAAVESMMRTQGLPVWTQRPRVIMWVATEERAQRALLSLENHPDAVTAARARADERGMPLQLPLNDLEDQGRLSAADIWSDYQPAIREASARYPHDVIVAGRLVGQGRDRWAGSWTLLSRDATQSFDTPPQTLPEALTFAVDQIQNLLAARFAPIPGAGSGDGTLVGFSGIDSLATYGWLVESLGGLQPVSKIALREVDGDRFTFELDLGGGDADLHQALAGVAGLVPEPGGARVETTADGTSAGFVPPQAPKMSYRVTR
;
A
#
# COMPACT_ATOMS: atom_id res chain seq x y z
N MET A 1 -51.61 -32.64 6.91
CA MET A 1 -51.01 -31.80 5.84
C MET A 1 -50.09 -30.79 6.48
N SER A 2 -48.82 -31.15 6.72
CA SER A 2 -47.84 -30.28 7.35
C SER A 2 -46.99 -29.60 6.28
N ARG A 3 -47.06 -28.26 6.23
CA ARG A 3 -46.20 -27.41 5.39
C ARG A 3 -44.89 -27.16 6.09
N ALA A 4 -43.83 -27.78 5.58
CA ALA A 4 -42.45 -27.46 5.98
C ALA A 4 -42.03 -26.15 5.31
N LEU A 5 -41.79 -25.10 6.13
CA LEU A 5 -41.15 -23.86 5.70
C LEU A 5 -39.63 -24.11 5.63
N LEU A 6 -39.10 -24.12 4.40
CA LEU A 6 -37.67 -24.10 4.13
C LEU A 6 -37.17 -22.65 4.34
N LEU A 7 -36.48 -22.40 5.44
CA LEU A 7 -35.72 -21.17 5.66
C LEU A 7 -34.42 -21.28 4.85
N SER A 8 -34.38 -20.64 3.69
CA SER A 8 -33.13 -20.44 2.95
C SER A 8 -32.30 -19.37 3.64
N LEU A 9 -31.25 -19.78 4.34
CA LEU A 9 -30.23 -18.91 4.90
C LEU A 9 -29.41 -18.31 3.73
N LEU A 10 -29.70 -17.07 3.37
CA LEU A 10 -28.86 -16.30 2.44
C LEU A 10 -27.50 -16.04 3.13
N TRP A 11 -26.48 -16.75 2.70
CA TRP A 11 -25.09 -16.41 2.98
C TRP A 11 -24.76 -15.16 2.15
N LEU A 12 -24.82 -13.99 2.80
CA LEU A 12 -24.22 -12.77 2.27
C LEU A 12 -22.70 -12.89 2.46
N PRO A 13 -21.90 -12.79 1.39
CA PRO A 13 -20.47 -12.69 1.56
C PRO A 13 -20.17 -11.42 2.34
N VAL A 14 -19.51 -11.53 3.47
CA VAL A 14 -18.89 -10.39 4.15
C VAL A 14 -17.77 -9.94 3.21
N LEU A 15 -18.09 -8.95 2.38
CA LEU A 15 -17.05 -8.16 1.70
C LEU A 15 -16.20 -7.55 2.83
N GLY A 16 -14.96 -8.02 2.96
CA GLY A 16 -13.99 -7.40 3.83
C GLY A 16 -13.95 -5.90 3.47
N ALA A 17 -14.41 -5.07 4.41
CA ALA A 17 -14.33 -3.64 4.25
C ALA A 17 -12.84 -3.29 4.11
N ALA A 18 -12.44 -2.76 2.94
CA ALA A 18 -11.14 -2.13 2.82
C ALA A 18 -11.07 -1.07 3.94
N ALA A 19 -10.00 -1.10 4.73
CA ALA A 19 -9.83 -0.17 5.83
C ALA A 19 -10.06 1.26 5.32
N ASP A 20 -11.01 1.98 5.91
CA ASP A 20 -11.31 3.36 5.51
C ASP A 20 -10.15 4.25 5.95
N LEU A 21 -9.25 4.54 5.02
CA LEU A 21 -8.03 5.30 5.28
C LEU A 21 -8.32 6.73 5.77
N TYR A 22 -9.53 7.25 5.52
CA TYR A 22 -9.90 8.64 5.73
C TYR A 22 -10.82 8.85 6.93
N SER A 23 -11.12 7.82 7.71
CA SER A 23 -11.89 7.93 8.95
C SER A 23 -11.01 7.69 10.18
N ALA A 24 -11.24 8.45 11.25
CA ALA A 24 -10.56 8.27 12.52
C ALA A 24 -11.50 8.56 13.69
N GLU A 25 -11.13 8.06 14.87
CA GLU A 25 -11.85 8.29 16.12
C GLU A 25 -10.85 8.76 17.19
N ALA A 26 -11.22 9.76 17.98
CA ALA A 26 -10.42 10.25 19.08
C ALA A 26 -11.30 10.50 20.31
N GLU A 27 -10.73 10.30 21.49
CA GLU A 27 -11.37 10.70 22.74
C GLU A 27 -11.37 12.21 22.88
N VAL A 28 -12.48 12.78 23.36
CA VAL A 28 -12.64 14.22 23.58
C VAL A 28 -13.20 14.49 24.98
N ALA A 29 -12.70 15.57 25.60
CA ALA A 29 -13.16 15.95 26.91
C ALA A 29 -14.60 16.48 26.92
N ASP A 30 -14.98 17.22 25.86
CA ASP A 30 -16.26 17.85 25.69
C ASP A 30 -16.63 18.03 24.19
N GLU A 31 -17.83 18.57 23.91
CA GLU A 31 -18.29 18.84 22.54
C GLU A 31 -17.99 20.28 22.07
N GLY A 32 -17.21 21.01 22.83
CA GLY A 32 -16.82 22.38 22.48
C GLY A 32 -15.99 22.47 21.20
N ALA A 33 -16.02 23.66 20.58
CA ALA A 33 -15.33 23.87 19.32
C ALA A 33 -13.83 23.62 19.42
N ASP A 34 -13.19 24.05 20.52
CA ASP A 34 -11.75 23.92 20.71
C ASP A 34 -11.33 22.45 20.90
N SER A 35 -12.09 21.69 21.69
CA SER A 35 -11.86 20.25 21.88
C SER A 35 -12.04 19.49 20.57
N ARG A 36 -13.11 19.79 19.83
CA ARG A 36 -13.36 19.21 18.51
C ARG A 36 -12.25 19.53 17.51
N ASN A 37 -11.85 20.78 17.38
CA ASN A 37 -10.83 21.17 16.40
C ASN A 37 -9.46 20.54 16.68
N ARG A 38 -9.07 20.42 17.95
CA ARG A 38 -7.85 19.69 18.35
C ARG A 38 -7.95 18.21 18.02
N ALA A 39 -9.07 17.57 18.31
CA ALA A 39 -9.30 16.16 17.98
C ALA A 39 -9.30 15.94 16.47
N LEU A 40 -9.92 16.82 15.67
CA LEU A 40 -9.89 16.72 14.19
C LEU A 40 -8.47 16.85 13.65
N ALA A 41 -7.65 17.76 14.20
CA ALA A 41 -6.24 17.88 13.78
C ALA A 41 -5.42 16.61 14.13
N GLN A 42 -5.62 16.04 15.32
CA GLN A 42 -5.00 14.77 15.71
C GLN A 42 -5.44 13.64 14.77
N MET A 43 -6.73 13.47 14.56
CA MET A 43 -7.28 12.43 13.68
C MET A 43 -6.83 12.58 12.24
N LEU A 44 -6.71 13.83 11.74
CA LEU A 44 -6.13 14.04 10.40
C LEU A 44 -4.66 13.62 10.37
N GLY A 45 -3.89 13.86 11.42
CA GLY A 45 -2.52 13.36 11.54
C GLY A 45 -2.42 11.84 11.38
N GLU A 46 -3.34 11.09 11.99
CA GLU A 46 -3.45 9.63 11.83
C GLU A 46 -3.84 9.22 10.40
N VAL A 47 -4.76 9.97 9.77
CA VAL A 47 -5.13 9.80 8.36
C VAL A 47 -3.91 10.03 7.45
N LEU A 48 -3.14 11.09 7.69
CA LEU A 48 -1.92 11.36 6.91
C LEU A 48 -0.90 10.23 7.03
N VAL A 49 -0.70 9.66 8.23
CA VAL A 49 0.15 8.47 8.44
C VAL A 49 -0.37 7.29 7.63
N ARG A 50 -1.66 7.04 7.68
CA ARG A 50 -2.29 5.97 6.90
C ARG A 50 -2.14 6.20 5.41
N VAL A 51 -2.46 7.39 4.91
CA VAL A 51 -2.42 7.70 3.46
C VAL A 51 -1.00 7.71 2.91
N SER A 52 -0.02 8.19 3.67
CA SER A 52 1.38 8.25 3.22
C SER A 52 2.18 6.97 3.48
N GLY A 53 1.78 6.17 4.46
CA GLY A 53 2.59 5.06 5.00
C GLY A 53 3.74 5.50 5.93
N ASN A 54 3.96 6.80 6.10
CA ASN A 54 5.05 7.38 6.90
C ASN A 54 4.57 7.81 8.27
N THR A 55 5.06 7.17 9.33
CA THR A 55 4.69 7.49 10.73
C THR A 55 5.10 8.87 11.18
N GLY A 56 6.16 9.44 10.60
CA GLY A 56 6.67 10.78 10.93
C GLY A 56 6.02 11.92 10.14
N ILE A 57 5.05 11.66 9.26
CA ILE A 57 4.52 12.65 8.34
C ILE A 57 3.85 13.82 9.05
N ALA A 58 3.09 13.57 10.11
CA ALA A 58 2.38 14.61 10.85
C ALA A 58 3.32 15.61 11.54
N ALA A 59 4.58 15.23 11.81
CA ALA A 59 5.59 16.10 12.38
C ALA A 59 6.34 16.94 11.33
N GLN A 60 6.14 16.68 10.05
CA GLN A 60 6.80 17.44 8.98
C GLN A 60 6.19 18.83 8.84
N PRO A 61 7.00 19.88 8.60
CA PRO A 61 6.49 21.24 8.37
C PRO A 61 5.46 21.32 7.24
N ALA A 62 5.62 20.50 6.19
CA ALA A 62 4.70 20.42 5.06
C ALA A 62 3.30 19.89 5.42
N ALA A 63 3.15 19.14 6.52
CA ALA A 63 1.85 18.65 6.99
C ALA A 63 1.05 19.71 7.77
N ARG A 64 1.71 20.74 8.28
CA ARG A 64 1.08 21.73 9.16
C ARG A 64 -0.13 22.44 8.53
N PRO A 65 -0.08 22.90 7.27
CA PRO A 65 -1.25 23.51 6.63
C PRO A 65 -2.47 22.57 6.57
N LEU A 66 -2.26 21.25 6.42
CA LEU A 66 -3.35 20.27 6.44
C LEU A 66 -3.93 20.15 7.85
N LEU A 67 -3.07 20.02 8.87
CA LEU A 67 -3.51 19.89 10.26
C LEU A 67 -4.30 21.11 10.72
N ASP A 68 -3.88 22.31 10.33
CA ASP A 68 -4.58 23.57 10.62
C ASP A 68 -5.92 23.65 9.87
N ALA A 69 -6.03 23.04 8.70
CA ALA A 69 -7.25 22.97 7.89
C ALA A 69 -8.18 21.78 8.25
N ALA A 70 -7.83 20.94 9.22
CA ALA A 70 -8.57 19.73 9.56
C ALA A 70 -10.09 19.94 9.76
N PRO A 71 -10.57 21.02 10.40
CA PRO A 71 -12.02 21.26 10.53
C PRO A 71 -12.73 21.46 9.19
N SER A 72 -12.06 22.02 8.18
CA SER A 72 -12.64 22.24 6.84
C SER A 72 -12.52 21.00 5.94
N LEU A 73 -11.59 20.11 6.24
CA LEU A 73 -11.39 18.84 5.53
C LEU A 73 -12.30 17.73 6.07
N ALA A 74 -12.89 17.90 7.26
CA ALA A 74 -13.84 16.94 7.83
C ALA A 74 -15.19 17.03 7.09
N GLN A 75 -15.51 15.98 6.31
CA GLN A 75 -16.77 15.88 5.57
C GLN A 75 -17.97 15.66 6.50
N GLN A 76 -17.76 14.83 7.53
CA GLN A 76 -18.76 14.59 8.57
C GLN A 76 -18.08 14.17 9.86
N TYR A 77 -18.76 14.43 10.98
CA TYR A 77 -18.35 13.94 12.30
C TYR A 77 -19.56 13.63 13.16
N ARG A 78 -19.37 12.75 14.14
CA ARG A 78 -20.39 12.43 15.15
C ARG A 78 -19.72 12.10 16.49
N TYR A 79 -20.43 12.40 17.58
CA TYR A 79 -20.03 12.00 18.91
C TYR A 79 -20.63 10.65 19.29
N ARG A 80 -19.84 9.85 20.02
CA ARG A 80 -20.26 8.60 20.64
C ARG A 80 -19.83 8.62 22.09
N THR A 81 -20.70 8.21 22.97
CA THR A 81 -20.47 8.14 24.41
C THR A 81 -20.45 6.68 24.83
N VAL A 82 -19.49 6.32 25.70
CA VAL A 82 -19.36 4.99 26.30
C VAL A 82 -19.33 5.15 27.81
N ASP A 83 -20.24 4.46 28.48
CA ASP A 83 -20.26 4.39 29.95
C ASP A 83 -19.33 3.27 30.40
N ASN A 84 -18.26 3.63 31.10
CA ASN A 84 -17.31 2.72 31.73
C ASN A 84 -17.40 2.77 33.23
N ALA A 85 -16.75 1.81 33.91
CA ALA A 85 -16.72 1.76 35.39
C ALA A 85 -16.10 3.04 36.01
N ASP A 86 -15.21 3.71 35.29
CA ASP A 86 -14.52 4.93 35.72
C ASP A 86 -15.22 6.23 35.30
N GLY A 87 -16.37 6.13 34.60
CA GLY A 87 -17.14 7.28 34.14
C GLY A 87 -17.53 7.24 32.68
N VAL A 88 -18.04 8.38 32.21
CA VAL A 88 -18.49 8.56 30.80
C VAL A 88 -17.35 9.04 29.93
N VAL A 89 -16.94 8.23 28.96
CA VAL A 89 -15.94 8.59 27.97
C VAL A 89 -16.64 8.97 26.66
N ARG A 90 -16.21 10.10 26.09
CA ARG A 90 -16.78 10.63 24.85
C ARG A 90 -15.75 10.50 23.73
N PHE A 91 -16.21 9.99 22.59
CA PHE A 91 -15.43 9.85 21.39
C PHE A 91 -15.99 10.73 20.28
N LEU A 92 -15.10 11.34 19.50
CA LEU A 92 -15.41 11.99 18.24
C LEU A 92 -14.95 11.08 17.11
N ASN A 93 -15.88 10.65 16.27
CA ASN A 93 -15.58 9.93 15.04
C ASN A 93 -15.73 10.91 13.86
N ALA A 94 -14.73 11.00 13.00
CA ALA A 94 -14.78 11.87 11.84
C ALA A 94 -14.32 11.15 10.57
N ARG A 95 -14.90 11.56 9.45
CA ARG A 95 -14.51 11.19 8.10
C ARG A 95 -14.06 12.41 7.34
N PHE A 96 -12.88 12.35 6.75
CA PHE A 96 -12.28 13.42 5.95
C PHE A 96 -12.58 13.23 4.47
N ASP A 97 -12.66 14.33 3.72
CA ASP A 97 -12.82 14.32 2.28
C ASP A 97 -11.53 13.80 1.62
N GLN A 98 -11.61 12.62 1.04
CA GLN A 98 -10.48 11.95 0.39
C GLN A 98 -9.82 12.84 -0.67
N ALA A 99 -10.63 13.39 -1.59
CA ALA A 99 -10.11 14.16 -2.71
C ALA A 99 -9.42 15.46 -2.26
N ALA A 100 -10.01 16.13 -1.26
CA ALA A 100 -9.46 17.35 -0.69
C ALA A 100 -8.14 17.08 0.07
N VAL A 101 -8.10 16.02 0.92
CA VAL A 101 -6.89 15.62 1.64
C VAL A 101 -5.77 15.25 0.67
N GLU A 102 -6.03 14.38 -0.31
CA GLU A 102 -5.02 13.97 -1.28
C GLU A 102 -4.51 15.13 -2.12
N SER A 103 -5.41 16.00 -2.59
CA SER A 103 -5.04 17.20 -3.36
C SER A 103 -4.12 18.11 -2.56
N MET A 104 -4.48 18.34 -1.28
CA MET A 104 -3.67 19.19 -0.41
C MET A 104 -2.32 18.55 -0.07
N MET A 105 -2.28 17.22 0.17
CA MET A 105 -1.02 16.49 0.36
C MET A 105 -0.10 16.65 -0.84
N ARG A 106 -0.60 16.45 -2.07
CA ARG A 106 0.19 16.61 -3.30
C ARG A 106 0.69 18.05 -3.45
N THR A 107 -0.14 19.05 -3.17
CA THR A 107 0.26 20.48 -3.20
C THR A 107 1.39 20.80 -2.23
N GLN A 108 1.43 20.13 -1.08
CA GLN A 108 2.48 20.28 -0.08
C GLN A 108 3.69 19.34 -0.31
N GLY A 109 3.72 18.60 -1.42
CA GLY A 109 4.79 17.64 -1.71
C GLY A 109 4.82 16.43 -0.78
N LEU A 110 3.69 16.10 -0.15
CA LEU A 110 3.56 14.93 0.72
C LEU A 110 3.16 13.69 -0.09
N PRO A 111 3.69 12.50 0.23
CA PRO A 111 3.38 11.28 -0.50
C PRO A 111 1.93 10.86 -0.27
N VAL A 112 1.28 10.41 -1.35
CA VAL A 112 -0.07 9.82 -1.33
C VAL A 112 0.03 8.38 -1.83
N TRP A 113 -0.05 7.44 -0.91
CA TRP A 113 0.06 6.00 -1.19
C TRP A 113 -1.27 5.29 -0.91
N THR A 114 -2.14 5.25 -1.90
CA THR A 114 -3.48 4.65 -1.81
C THR A 114 -3.54 3.21 -2.28
N GLN A 115 -2.71 2.84 -3.26
CA GLN A 115 -2.64 1.47 -3.76
C GLN A 115 -1.58 0.68 -2.99
N ARG A 116 -2.04 -0.17 -2.08
CA ARG A 116 -1.18 -0.94 -1.19
C ARG A 116 -1.20 -2.40 -1.53
N PRO A 117 -0.02 -3.06 -1.52
CA PRO A 117 0.03 -4.51 -1.70
C PRO A 117 -0.70 -5.21 -0.56
N ARG A 118 -1.48 -6.21 -0.90
CA ARG A 118 -2.13 -7.11 0.07
C ARG A 118 -1.09 -8.04 0.65
N VAL A 119 -1.04 -8.11 1.95
CA VAL A 119 -0.07 -8.92 2.69
C VAL A 119 -0.76 -10.14 3.28
N ILE A 120 -0.27 -11.35 2.98
CA ILE A 120 -0.59 -12.56 3.73
C ILE A 120 0.55 -12.83 4.72
N MET A 121 0.25 -13.03 6.01
CA MET A 121 1.27 -13.24 7.04
C MET A 121 1.08 -14.57 7.75
N TRP A 122 2.02 -15.48 7.53
CA TRP A 122 2.15 -16.76 8.22
C TRP A 122 3.12 -16.62 9.39
N VAL A 123 2.76 -17.12 10.55
CA VAL A 123 3.61 -17.04 11.73
C VAL A 123 3.68 -18.42 12.40
N ALA A 124 4.89 -18.89 12.65
CA ALA A 124 5.15 -20.05 13.49
C ALA A 124 5.72 -19.62 14.83
N THR A 125 5.17 -20.13 15.90
CA THR A 125 5.65 -19.93 17.28
C THR A 125 6.36 -21.17 17.79
N GLU A 126 7.42 -21.00 18.59
CA GLU A 126 8.03 -22.07 19.35
C GLU A 126 8.01 -21.71 20.84
N GLU A 127 7.32 -22.49 21.64
CA GLU A 127 7.32 -22.41 23.11
C GLU A 127 7.67 -23.78 23.70
N ARG A 128 8.66 -23.85 24.59
CA ARG A 128 9.09 -25.11 25.25
C ARG A 128 9.38 -26.23 24.26
N ALA A 129 10.03 -25.89 23.15
CA ALA A 129 10.35 -26.78 22.02
C ALA A 129 9.13 -27.36 21.28
N GLN A 130 7.94 -26.81 21.47
CA GLN A 130 6.77 -27.14 20.70
C GLN A 130 6.52 -26.02 19.67
N ARG A 131 6.33 -26.40 18.41
CA ARG A 131 6.06 -25.48 17.32
C ARG A 131 4.60 -25.57 16.88
N ALA A 132 3.99 -24.41 16.70
CA ALA A 132 2.63 -24.31 16.19
C ALA A 132 2.50 -23.13 15.24
N LEU A 133 1.54 -23.21 14.32
CA LEU A 133 1.11 -22.03 13.56
C LEU A 133 0.31 -21.12 14.49
N LEU A 134 0.60 -19.82 14.41
CA LEU A 134 -0.12 -18.82 15.18
C LEU A 134 -1.56 -18.68 14.64
N SER A 135 -2.52 -18.72 15.52
CA SER A 135 -3.94 -18.59 15.19
C SER A 135 -4.69 -17.78 16.26
N LEU A 136 -5.94 -17.43 15.95
CA LEU A 136 -6.82 -16.79 16.92
C LEU A 136 -7.16 -17.73 18.11
N GLU A 137 -7.06 -19.05 17.93
CA GLU A 137 -7.35 -20.03 18.96
C GLU A 137 -6.24 -20.13 20.02
N ASN A 138 -4.98 -20.09 19.57
CA ASN A 138 -3.83 -20.26 20.47
C ASN A 138 -3.25 -18.94 21.01
N HIS A 139 -3.37 -17.83 20.25
CA HIS A 139 -2.83 -16.52 20.61
C HIS A 139 -3.80 -15.37 20.23
N PRO A 140 -5.02 -15.31 20.81
CA PRO A 140 -6.05 -14.34 20.42
C PRO A 140 -5.62 -12.88 20.57
N ASP A 141 -4.92 -12.55 21.66
CA ASP A 141 -4.48 -11.17 21.93
C ASP A 141 -3.44 -10.70 20.90
N ALA A 142 -2.52 -11.56 20.53
CA ALA A 142 -1.48 -11.25 19.56
C ALA A 142 -2.05 -11.08 18.13
N VAL A 143 -2.99 -11.95 17.74
CA VAL A 143 -3.71 -11.83 16.46
C VAL A 143 -4.54 -10.55 16.40
N THR A 144 -5.24 -10.23 17.51
CA THR A 144 -6.05 -9.01 17.60
C THR A 144 -5.17 -7.76 17.53
N ALA A 145 -4.05 -7.74 18.26
CA ALA A 145 -3.10 -6.63 18.21
C ALA A 145 -2.50 -6.41 16.81
N ALA A 146 -2.13 -7.50 16.13
CA ALA A 146 -1.61 -7.41 14.76
C ALA A 146 -2.63 -6.83 13.78
N ARG A 147 -3.90 -7.27 13.86
CA ARG A 147 -4.99 -6.75 13.02
C ARG A 147 -5.26 -5.28 13.29
N ALA A 148 -5.41 -4.92 14.57
CA ALA A 148 -5.63 -3.53 14.97
C ALA A 148 -4.49 -2.62 14.47
N ARG A 149 -3.24 -3.07 14.62
CA ARG A 149 -2.08 -2.30 14.12
C ARG A 149 -2.06 -2.18 12.61
N ALA A 150 -2.41 -3.23 11.89
CA ALA A 150 -2.52 -3.20 10.43
C ALA A 150 -3.60 -2.20 9.97
N ASP A 151 -4.75 -2.20 10.63
CA ASP A 151 -5.84 -1.25 10.36
C ASP A 151 -5.41 0.19 10.65
N GLU A 152 -4.76 0.44 11.80
CA GLU A 152 -4.19 1.75 12.15
C GLU A 152 -3.18 2.26 11.11
N ARG A 153 -2.41 1.35 10.51
CA ARG A 153 -1.43 1.66 9.47
C ARG A 153 -2.04 1.64 8.06
N GLY A 154 -3.31 1.27 7.92
CA GLY A 154 -3.98 1.07 6.64
C GLY A 154 -3.30 0.00 5.78
N MET A 155 -2.74 -1.03 6.38
CA MET A 155 -2.12 -2.16 5.69
C MET A 155 -3.16 -3.26 5.43
N PRO A 156 -3.41 -3.66 4.18
CA PRO A 156 -4.29 -4.78 3.87
C PRO A 156 -3.66 -6.11 4.32
N LEU A 157 -3.79 -6.42 5.62
CA LEU A 157 -3.22 -7.62 6.24
C LEU A 157 -4.24 -8.75 6.27
N GLN A 158 -3.89 -9.89 5.69
CA GLN A 158 -4.57 -11.16 5.82
C GLN A 158 -3.76 -12.07 6.74
N LEU A 159 -4.38 -12.57 7.81
CA LEU A 159 -3.86 -13.71 8.58
C LEU A 159 -4.60 -14.95 8.12
N PRO A 160 -3.91 -16.09 7.88
CA PRO A 160 -4.54 -17.35 7.47
C PRO A 160 -5.59 -17.80 8.48
N LEU A 161 -6.58 -18.56 8.00
CA LEU A 161 -7.62 -19.15 8.86
C LEU A 161 -7.05 -20.27 9.75
N ASN A 162 -5.95 -20.88 9.34
CA ASN A 162 -5.29 -21.99 10.00
C ASN A 162 -6.25 -23.20 10.18
N ASP A 163 -7.15 -23.38 9.23
CA ASP A 163 -8.08 -24.50 9.19
C ASP A 163 -7.39 -25.80 8.69
N LEU A 164 -8.15 -26.88 8.58
CA LEU A 164 -7.61 -28.17 8.15
C LEU A 164 -6.98 -28.13 6.74
N GLU A 165 -7.46 -27.25 5.87
CA GLU A 165 -6.89 -27.09 4.54
C GLU A 165 -5.52 -26.39 4.61
N ASP A 166 -5.40 -25.33 5.40
CA ASP A 166 -4.14 -24.63 5.63
C ASP A 166 -3.12 -25.58 6.30
N GLN A 167 -3.54 -26.30 7.36
CA GLN A 167 -2.69 -27.25 8.08
C GLN A 167 -2.24 -28.43 7.23
N GLY A 168 -3.05 -28.81 6.23
CA GLY A 168 -2.70 -29.84 5.25
C GLY A 168 -1.66 -29.39 4.21
N ARG A 169 -1.48 -28.08 4.02
CA ARG A 169 -0.56 -27.48 3.03
C ARG A 169 0.71 -26.93 3.64
N LEU A 170 0.64 -26.40 4.85
CA LEU A 170 1.75 -25.71 5.53
C LEU A 170 1.81 -26.11 6.99
N SER A 171 2.98 -26.57 7.42
CA SER A 171 3.29 -26.84 8.81
C SER A 171 4.15 -25.73 9.44
N ALA A 172 4.17 -25.64 10.77
CA ALA A 172 5.09 -24.77 11.47
C ALA A 172 6.57 -25.08 11.14
N ALA A 173 6.88 -26.34 10.83
CA ALA A 173 8.23 -26.75 10.45
C ALA A 173 8.65 -26.20 9.09
N ASP A 174 7.72 -26.04 8.14
CA ASP A 174 8.02 -25.45 6.83
C ASP A 174 8.37 -23.96 6.96
N ILE A 175 7.64 -23.20 7.81
CA ILE A 175 7.98 -21.82 8.12
C ILE A 175 9.33 -21.75 8.85
N TRP A 176 9.57 -22.68 9.76
CA TRP A 176 10.80 -22.71 10.54
C TRP A 176 12.04 -22.92 9.69
N SER A 177 11.94 -23.77 8.67
CA SER A 177 13.02 -24.06 7.73
C SER A 177 13.11 -23.09 6.55
N ASP A 178 12.24 -22.05 6.52
CA ASP A 178 12.08 -21.12 5.38
C ASP A 178 11.82 -21.87 4.05
N TYR A 179 10.99 -22.91 4.10
CA TYR A 179 10.67 -23.71 2.91
C TYR A 179 9.67 -22.94 2.01
N GLN A 180 10.22 -22.03 1.22
CA GLN A 180 9.46 -21.08 0.40
C GLN A 180 8.47 -21.75 -0.57
N PRO A 181 8.73 -22.93 -1.19
CA PRO A 181 7.73 -23.56 -2.06
C PRO A 181 6.42 -23.87 -1.34
N ALA A 182 6.44 -24.47 -0.14
CA ALA A 182 5.24 -24.75 0.63
C ALA A 182 4.55 -23.47 1.10
N ILE A 183 5.32 -22.45 1.53
CA ILE A 183 4.78 -21.15 1.95
C ILE A 183 4.03 -20.50 0.78
N ARG A 184 4.58 -20.49 -0.43
CA ARG A 184 3.94 -19.93 -1.63
C ARG A 184 2.70 -20.74 -2.04
N GLU A 185 2.76 -22.05 -1.99
CA GLU A 185 1.64 -22.92 -2.32
C GLU A 185 0.45 -22.72 -1.38
N ALA A 186 0.70 -22.69 -0.07
CA ALA A 186 -0.35 -22.42 0.92
C ALA A 186 -0.93 -21.01 0.77
N SER A 187 -0.09 -20.03 0.46
CA SER A 187 -0.50 -18.63 0.26
C SER A 187 -1.39 -18.44 -0.98
N ALA A 188 -1.29 -19.30 -1.99
CA ALA A 188 -2.09 -19.19 -3.23
C ALA A 188 -3.61 -19.27 -3.01
N ARG A 189 -4.05 -19.80 -1.86
CA ARG A 189 -5.45 -19.81 -1.43
C ARG A 189 -5.98 -18.40 -1.14
N TYR A 190 -5.11 -17.47 -0.76
CA TYR A 190 -5.46 -16.14 -0.30
C TYR A 190 -5.10 -15.08 -1.34
N PRO A 191 -5.94 -14.05 -1.54
CA PRO A 191 -5.56 -12.91 -2.36
C PRO A 191 -4.40 -12.16 -1.72
N HIS A 192 -3.22 -12.16 -2.34
CA HIS A 192 -2.03 -11.48 -1.82
C HIS A 192 -1.12 -10.98 -2.95
N ASP A 193 -0.32 -9.98 -2.62
CA ASP A 193 0.74 -9.44 -3.49
C ASP A 193 2.13 -9.67 -2.84
N VAL A 194 2.14 -9.79 -1.50
CA VAL A 194 3.34 -10.04 -0.69
C VAL A 194 3.03 -11.11 0.36
N ILE A 195 3.98 -12.03 0.54
CA ILE A 195 3.93 -13.06 1.59
C ILE A 195 4.93 -12.69 2.68
N VAL A 196 4.52 -12.81 3.92
CA VAL A 196 5.39 -12.68 5.10
C VAL A 196 5.38 -14.00 5.86
N ALA A 197 6.56 -14.52 6.15
CA ALA A 197 6.76 -15.69 7.01
C ALA A 197 7.54 -15.28 8.26
N GLY A 198 6.94 -15.49 9.44
CA GLY A 198 7.52 -15.14 10.74
C GLY A 198 7.81 -16.35 11.61
N ARG A 199 8.94 -16.33 12.31
CA ARG A 199 9.33 -17.32 13.33
C ARG A 199 9.50 -16.60 14.65
N LEU A 200 8.75 -16.97 15.66
CA LEU A 200 8.78 -16.37 16.98
C LEU A 200 9.14 -17.41 18.03
N VAL A 201 10.18 -17.16 18.83
CA VAL A 201 10.67 -18.03 19.89
C VAL A 201 10.32 -17.44 21.26
N GLY A 202 9.59 -18.18 22.06
CA GLY A 202 9.36 -17.85 23.47
C GLY A 202 10.59 -18.09 24.33
N GLN A 203 11.10 -17.01 24.92
CA GLN A 203 12.31 -17.02 25.77
C GLN A 203 11.98 -17.10 27.26
N GLY A 204 10.75 -17.40 27.60
CA GLY A 204 10.22 -17.37 28.98
C GLY A 204 9.86 -15.95 29.46
N ARG A 205 9.12 -15.86 30.56
CA ARG A 205 8.64 -14.61 31.14
C ARG A 205 7.91 -13.71 30.13
N ASP A 206 7.09 -14.32 29.26
CA ASP A 206 6.34 -13.64 28.21
C ASP A 206 7.21 -12.80 27.25
N ARG A 207 8.43 -13.25 27.01
CA ARG A 207 9.35 -12.60 26.04
C ARG A 207 9.51 -13.45 24.80
N TRP A 208 9.31 -12.81 23.65
CA TRP A 208 9.38 -13.42 22.34
C TRP A 208 10.33 -12.65 21.45
N ALA A 209 11.20 -13.34 20.79
CA ALA A 209 12.06 -12.80 19.73
C ALA A 209 11.69 -13.45 18.41
N GLY A 210 11.83 -12.76 17.32
CA GLY A 210 11.42 -13.25 16.02
C GLY A 210 12.31 -12.86 14.88
N SER A 211 12.27 -13.68 13.84
CA SER A 211 12.82 -13.34 12.52
C SER A 211 11.73 -13.49 11.47
N TRP A 212 11.77 -12.60 10.49
CA TRP A 212 10.73 -12.43 9.48
C TRP A 212 11.35 -12.43 8.09
N THR A 213 10.68 -13.09 7.16
CA THR A 213 11.04 -13.10 5.74
C THR A 213 9.87 -12.54 4.94
N LEU A 214 10.12 -11.49 4.19
CA LEU A 214 9.19 -10.85 3.27
C LEU A 214 9.48 -11.37 1.86
N LEU A 215 8.53 -12.05 1.26
CA LEU A 215 8.62 -12.63 -0.08
C LEU A 215 7.74 -11.83 -1.03
N SER A 216 8.33 -11.07 -1.90
CA SER A 216 7.67 -10.47 -3.06
C SER A 216 7.98 -11.26 -4.33
N ARG A 217 7.44 -10.80 -5.47
CA ARG A 217 7.67 -11.47 -6.76
C ARG A 217 9.15 -11.48 -7.13
N ASP A 218 9.88 -10.39 -6.83
CA ASP A 218 11.24 -10.14 -7.34
C ASP A 218 12.29 -10.01 -6.24
N ALA A 219 11.91 -10.03 -4.96
CA ALA A 219 12.85 -9.82 -3.86
C ALA A 219 12.43 -10.57 -2.60
N THR A 220 13.44 -10.94 -1.83
CA THR A 220 13.30 -11.45 -0.47
C THR A 220 14.03 -10.50 0.47
N GLN A 221 13.35 -10.08 1.54
CA GLN A 221 13.92 -9.22 2.58
C GLN A 221 13.68 -9.86 3.94
N SER A 222 14.60 -9.65 4.88
CA SER A 222 14.46 -10.19 6.23
C SER A 222 14.73 -9.12 7.27
N PHE A 223 14.10 -9.25 8.43
CA PHE A 223 14.33 -8.42 9.60
C PHE A 223 14.05 -9.22 10.88
N ASP A 224 14.58 -8.75 12.00
CA ASP A 224 14.42 -9.38 13.30
C ASP A 224 13.58 -8.49 14.23
N THR A 225 12.83 -9.13 15.11
CA THR A 225 12.12 -8.49 16.21
C THR A 225 12.88 -8.71 17.51
N PRO A 226 13.22 -7.64 18.26
CA PRO A 226 13.85 -7.77 19.57
C PRO A 226 12.91 -8.44 20.58
N PRO A 227 13.46 -8.99 21.68
CA PRO A 227 12.63 -9.65 22.71
C PRO A 227 11.61 -8.71 23.36
N GLN A 228 10.31 -9.02 23.22
CA GLN A 228 9.18 -8.30 23.78
C GLN A 228 7.98 -9.24 23.96
N THR A 229 6.83 -8.78 24.43
CA THR A 229 5.64 -9.62 24.50
C THR A 229 5.16 -10.06 23.11
N LEU A 230 4.41 -11.15 23.02
CA LEU A 230 3.97 -11.66 21.71
C LEU A 230 3.09 -10.66 20.95
N PRO A 231 2.12 -9.96 21.58
CA PRO A 231 1.37 -8.90 20.91
C PRO A 231 2.28 -7.76 20.39
N GLU A 232 3.25 -7.30 21.20
CA GLU A 232 4.21 -6.26 20.80
C GLU A 232 5.11 -6.74 19.65
N ALA A 233 5.53 -8.00 19.64
CA ALA A 233 6.34 -8.58 18.57
C ALA A 233 5.59 -8.57 17.23
N LEU A 234 4.29 -8.86 17.23
CA LEU A 234 3.46 -8.79 16.03
C LEU A 234 3.18 -7.36 15.59
N THR A 235 2.89 -6.44 16.50
CA THR A 235 2.70 -5.02 16.16
C THR A 235 3.97 -4.40 15.60
N PHE A 236 5.13 -4.72 16.18
CA PHE A 236 6.43 -4.32 15.64
C PHE A 236 6.65 -4.88 14.23
N ALA A 237 6.32 -6.15 14.01
CA ALA A 237 6.45 -6.76 12.69
C ALA A 237 5.57 -6.05 11.65
N VAL A 238 4.31 -5.76 11.99
CA VAL A 238 3.40 -4.99 11.13
C VAL A 238 4.01 -3.63 10.76
N ASP A 239 4.59 -2.92 11.73
CA ASP A 239 5.25 -1.63 11.49
C ASP A 239 6.45 -1.76 10.55
N GLN A 240 7.31 -2.76 10.76
CA GLN A 240 8.48 -2.98 9.90
C GLN A 240 8.07 -3.38 8.48
N ILE A 241 7.11 -4.28 8.34
CA ILE A 241 6.55 -4.67 7.04
C ILE A 241 6.03 -3.43 6.31
N GLN A 242 5.21 -2.61 6.98
CA GLN A 242 4.66 -1.41 6.38
C GLN A 242 5.76 -0.41 5.96
N ASN A 243 6.79 -0.23 6.79
CA ASN A 243 7.91 0.64 6.45
C ASN A 243 8.70 0.13 5.24
N LEU A 244 8.96 -1.19 5.14
CA LEU A 244 9.62 -1.80 3.99
C LEU A 244 8.78 -1.68 2.71
N LEU A 245 7.46 -1.89 2.82
CA LEU A 245 6.54 -1.70 1.69
C LEU A 245 6.46 -0.23 1.28
N ALA A 246 6.39 0.70 2.25
CA ALA A 246 6.38 2.12 1.96
C ALA A 246 7.67 2.57 1.27
N ALA A 247 8.83 2.12 1.74
CA ALA A 247 10.11 2.44 1.11
C ALA A 247 10.21 1.94 -0.34
N ARG A 248 9.50 0.86 -0.68
CA ARG A 248 9.52 0.28 -2.02
C ARG A 248 8.41 0.80 -2.94
N PHE A 249 7.21 1.03 -2.41
CA PHE A 249 6.00 1.27 -3.20
C PHE A 249 5.37 2.65 -2.96
N ALA A 250 5.74 3.35 -1.88
CA ALA A 250 5.20 4.68 -1.67
C ALA A 250 5.82 5.69 -2.66
N PRO A 251 4.99 6.56 -3.25
CA PRO A 251 5.49 7.62 -4.13
C PRO A 251 6.52 8.49 -3.41
N ILE A 252 7.67 8.72 -4.02
CA ILE A 252 8.68 9.63 -3.46
C ILE A 252 8.22 11.07 -3.73
N PRO A 253 8.01 11.90 -2.68
CA PRO A 253 7.67 13.30 -2.86
C PRO A 253 8.77 14.00 -3.66
N GLY A 254 8.41 14.63 -4.76
CA GLY A 254 9.35 15.35 -5.61
C GLY A 254 10.00 14.52 -6.73
N ALA A 255 9.81 13.22 -6.79
CA ALA A 255 10.25 12.42 -7.93
C ALA A 255 9.37 12.60 -9.19
N GLY A 256 8.25 13.32 -9.04
CA GLY A 256 7.29 13.61 -10.12
C GLY A 256 6.91 15.08 -10.25
N SER A 257 7.69 16.01 -9.70
CA SER A 257 7.37 17.44 -9.80
C SER A 257 7.96 18.06 -11.07
N GLY A 258 7.17 18.11 -12.11
CA GLY A 258 7.30 19.13 -13.14
C GLY A 258 7.82 18.70 -14.49
N ASP A 259 8.55 17.59 -14.64
CA ASP A 259 8.91 17.02 -15.92
C ASP A 259 8.54 15.54 -15.93
N GLY A 260 7.35 15.21 -16.44
CA GLY A 260 6.95 13.82 -16.66
C GLY A 260 7.99 13.09 -17.51
N THR A 261 8.22 11.81 -17.23
CA THR A 261 9.16 11.01 -18.02
C THR A 261 8.62 10.84 -19.43
N LEU A 262 9.36 11.34 -20.40
CA LEU A 262 9.01 11.16 -21.83
C LEU A 262 9.39 9.75 -22.27
N VAL A 263 8.38 9.00 -22.75
CA VAL A 263 8.54 7.64 -23.28
C VAL A 263 7.99 7.59 -24.69
N GLY A 264 8.80 7.14 -25.62
CA GLY A 264 8.42 6.93 -27.02
C GLY A 264 7.89 5.51 -27.24
N PHE A 265 6.82 5.38 -28.01
CA PHE A 265 6.28 4.10 -28.45
C PHE A 265 6.14 4.12 -29.98
N SER A 266 6.69 3.09 -30.63
CA SER A 266 6.58 2.89 -32.08
C SER A 266 5.67 1.70 -32.42
N GLY A 267 5.19 1.62 -33.66
CA GLY A 267 4.31 0.55 -34.12
C GLY A 267 2.85 0.73 -33.72
N ILE A 268 2.40 1.97 -33.53
CA ILE A 268 0.99 2.29 -33.25
C ILE A 268 0.32 2.67 -34.57
N ASP A 269 -0.22 1.67 -35.25
CA ASP A 269 -0.79 1.79 -36.60
C ASP A 269 -2.34 1.86 -36.60
N SER A 270 -2.96 1.67 -35.46
CA SER A 270 -4.42 1.64 -35.32
C SER A 270 -4.92 2.24 -34.00
N LEU A 271 -6.18 2.69 -34.01
CA LEU A 271 -6.85 3.18 -32.80
C LEU A 271 -6.98 2.07 -31.73
N ALA A 272 -7.07 0.81 -32.16
CA ALA A 272 -7.13 -0.34 -31.26
C ALA A 272 -5.79 -0.53 -30.53
N THR A 273 -4.67 -0.43 -31.25
CA THR A 273 -3.32 -0.49 -30.69
C THR A 273 -3.07 0.69 -29.73
N TYR A 274 -3.52 1.88 -30.09
CA TYR A 274 -3.46 3.07 -29.22
C TYR A 274 -4.28 2.88 -27.93
N GLY A 275 -5.54 2.44 -28.06
CA GLY A 275 -6.41 2.20 -26.90
C GLY A 275 -5.83 1.16 -25.93
N TRP A 276 -5.32 0.05 -26.48
CA TRP A 276 -4.64 -0.97 -25.69
C TRP A 276 -3.39 -0.42 -24.97
N LEU A 277 -2.59 0.38 -25.64
CA LEU A 277 -1.39 0.97 -25.04
C LEU A 277 -1.74 1.89 -23.88
N VAL A 278 -2.71 2.80 -24.07
CA VAL A 278 -3.16 3.73 -23.01
C VAL A 278 -3.74 2.97 -21.82
N GLU A 279 -4.54 1.92 -22.05
CA GLU A 279 -5.08 1.07 -20.99
C GLU A 279 -3.96 0.32 -20.25
N SER A 280 -3.00 -0.24 -21.00
CA SER A 280 -1.84 -0.93 -20.42
C SER A 280 -0.98 -0.01 -19.57
N LEU A 281 -0.69 1.21 -20.04
CA LEU A 281 0.06 2.21 -19.28
C LEU A 281 -0.69 2.68 -18.05
N GLY A 282 -2.02 2.86 -18.14
CA GLY A 282 -2.86 3.25 -17.01
C GLY A 282 -2.97 2.19 -15.92
N GLY A 283 -2.75 0.93 -16.27
CA GLY A 283 -2.69 -0.20 -15.32
C GLY A 283 -1.35 -0.37 -14.61
N LEU A 284 -0.30 0.36 -15.02
CA LEU A 284 1.01 0.25 -14.41
C LEU A 284 1.09 1.04 -13.09
N GLN A 285 1.50 0.37 -12.02
CA GLN A 285 1.60 0.97 -10.68
C GLN A 285 2.43 2.26 -10.59
N PRO A 286 3.58 2.41 -11.28
CA PRO A 286 4.35 3.65 -11.19
C PRO A 286 3.72 4.82 -11.96
N VAL A 287 2.71 4.58 -12.83
CA VAL A 287 2.11 5.62 -13.68
C VAL A 287 0.89 6.23 -12.98
N SER A 288 0.95 7.51 -12.67
CA SER A 288 -0.15 8.26 -12.05
C SER A 288 -0.96 9.09 -13.04
N LYS A 289 -0.33 9.50 -14.14
CA LYS A 289 -0.97 10.26 -15.20
C LYS A 289 -0.28 10.01 -16.55
N ILE A 290 -1.08 10.02 -17.60
CA ILE A 290 -0.62 9.82 -18.98
C ILE A 290 -1.04 11.04 -19.79
N ALA A 291 -0.10 11.67 -20.45
CA ALA A 291 -0.37 12.77 -21.39
C ALA A 291 0.34 12.49 -22.72
N LEU A 292 -0.43 12.50 -23.82
CA LEU A 292 0.16 12.44 -25.15
C LEU A 292 0.82 13.78 -25.47
N ARG A 293 2.09 13.78 -25.86
CA ARG A 293 2.87 14.98 -26.18
C ARG A 293 3.09 15.17 -27.67
N GLU A 294 3.39 14.09 -28.37
CA GLU A 294 3.76 14.16 -29.77
C GLU A 294 3.28 12.90 -30.52
N VAL A 295 2.90 13.08 -31.77
CA VAL A 295 2.57 12.01 -32.71
C VAL A 295 3.32 12.25 -34.00
N ASP A 296 4.17 11.30 -34.38
CA ASP A 296 4.92 11.31 -35.61
C ASP A 296 4.78 9.97 -36.37
N GLY A 297 3.85 9.90 -37.27
CA GLY A 297 3.48 8.68 -37.99
C GLY A 297 2.93 7.60 -37.04
N ASP A 298 3.65 6.48 -36.94
CA ASP A 298 3.36 5.36 -36.05
C ASP A 298 4.03 5.48 -34.67
N ARG A 299 4.75 6.59 -34.45
CA ARG A 299 5.45 6.87 -33.18
C ARG A 299 4.69 7.88 -32.33
N PHE A 300 4.47 7.53 -31.09
CA PHE A 300 3.77 8.35 -30.09
C PHE A 300 4.69 8.59 -28.90
N THR A 301 4.85 9.84 -28.50
CA THR A 301 5.58 10.21 -27.30
C THR A 301 4.59 10.60 -26.20
N PHE A 302 4.64 9.85 -25.12
CA PHE A 302 3.85 10.13 -23.93
C PHE A 302 4.72 10.73 -22.85
N GLU A 303 4.16 11.66 -22.12
CA GLU A 303 4.66 12.10 -20.84
C GLU A 303 3.91 11.35 -19.76
N LEU A 304 4.67 10.65 -18.92
CA LEU A 304 4.16 9.83 -17.83
C LEU A 304 4.56 10.47 -16.50
N ASP A 305 3.57 10.92 -15.72
CA ASP A 305 3.80 11.32 -14.34
C ASP A 305 3.94 10.04 -13.51
N LEU A 306 5.07 9.91 -12.80
CA LEU A 306 5.40 8.70 -12.07
C LEU A 306 5.23 8.90 -10.56
N GLY A 307 4.66 7.91 -9.89
CA GLY A 307 4.70 7.78 -8.44
C GLY A 307 6.00 7.15 -7.91
N GLY A 308 6.97 6.86 -8.81
CA GLY A 308 8.27 6.23 -8.51
C GLY A 308 9.35 6.73 -9.47
N GLY A 309 10.50 6.06 -9.47
CA GLY A 309 11.63 6.42 -10.35
C GLY A 309 11.53 5.86 -11.77
N ASP A 310 12.37 6.37 -12.68
CA ASP A 310 12.50 5.87 -14.06
C ASP A 310 12.84 4.37 -14.14
N ALA A 311 13.55 3.83 -13.13
CA ALA A 311 13.88 2.42 -13.03
C ALA A 311 12.64 1.54 -12.79
N ASP A 312 11.72 2.00 -11.94
CA ASP A 312 10.48 1.29 -11.65
C ASP A 312 9.56 1.26 -12.88
N LEU A 313 9.53 2.38 -13.64
CA LEU A 313 8.81 2.44 -14.91
C LEU A 313 9.40 1.47 -15.93
N HIS A 314 10.73 1.44 -16.06
CA HIS A 314 11.40 0.52 -16.99
C HIS A 314 11.09 -0.95 -16.67
N GLN A 315 11.12 -1.31 -15.39
CA GLN A 315 10.77 -2.65 -14.94
C GLN A 315 9.29 -2.98 -15.19
N ALA A 316 8.38 -2.03 -14.95
CA ALA A 316 6.95 -2.21 -15.18
C ALA A 316 6.65 -2.39 -16.68
N LEU A 317 7.26 -1.57 -17.56
CA LEU A 317 7.10 -1.66 -19.02
C LEU A 317 7.66 -2.96 -19.58
N ALA A 318 8.79 -3.45 -19.05
CA ALA A 318 9.36 -4.74 -19.44
C ALA A 318 8.45 -5.93 -19.10
N GLY A 319 7.53 -5.78 -18.14
CA GLY A 319 6.53 -6.79 -17.78
C GLY A 319 5.28 -6.79 -18.67
N VAL A 320 5.09 -5.79 -19.55
CA VAL A 320 3.91 -5.70 -20.41
C VAL A 320 4.11 -6.55 -21.66
N ALA A 321 3.28 -7.60 -21.79
CA ALA A 321 3.31 -8.43 -22.99
C ALA A 321 2.93 -7.61 -24.24
N GLY A 322 3.81 -7.59 -25.24
CA GLY A 322 3.62 -6.81 -26.47
C GLY A 322 4.39 -5.48 -26.50
N LEU A 323 5.20 -5.17 -25.47
CA LEU A 323 6.18 -4.09 -25.50
C LEU A 323 7.61 -4.65 -25.57
N VAL A 324 8.39 -4.20 -26.52
CA VAL A 324 9.81 -4.57 -26.69
C VAL A 324 10.66 -3.31 -26.57
N PRO A 325 11.67 -3.29 -25.67
CA PRO A 325 12.57 -2.14 -25.58
C PRO A 325 13.27 -1.86 -26.90
N GLU A 326 13.28 -0.60 -27.32
CA GLU A 326 14.11 -0.14 -28.45
C GLU A 326 15.35 0.58 -27.91
N PRO A 327 16.54 0.36 -28.49
CA PRO A 327 17.71 1.14 -28.13
C PRO A 327 17.41 2.62 -28.42
N GLY A 328 17.56 3.48 -27.41
CA GLY A 328 17.23 4.90 -27.46
C GLY A 328 17.96 5.56 -28.60
N GLY A 329 17.23 5.92 -29.64
CA GLY A 329 17.72 6.74 -30.76
C GLY A 329 17.82 8.20 -30.33
N ALA A 330 18.90 8.60 -29.69
CA ALA A 330 19.30 9.99 -29.69
C ALA A 330 19.65 10.33 -31.15
N ARG A 331 18.71 10.92 -31.87
CA ARG A 331 19.00 11.53 -33.17
C ARG A 331 19.83 12.78 -32.92
N VAL A 332 21.14 12.65 -33.00
CA VAL A 332 22.03 13.78 -33.19
C VAL A 332 21.82 14.25 -34.64
N GLU A 333 20.88 15.14 -34.88
CA GLU A 333 20.89 15.93 -36.12
C GLU A 333 22.02 16.95 -35.98
N THR A 334 23.15 16.63 -36.59
CA THR A 334 24.23 17.58 -36.85
C THR A 334 23.76 18.50 -37.99
N THR A 335 23.08 19.59 -37.63
CA THR A 335 22.96 20.70 -38.57
C THR A 335 24.24 21.51 -38.52
N ALA A 336 25.07 21.32 -39.54
CA ALA A 336 26.07 22.31 -39.92
C ALA A 336 25.31 23.51 -40.51
N ASP A 337 25.00 24.50 -39.75
CA ASP A 337 25.20 25.93 -40.05
C ASP A 337 24.73 26.79 -38.87
N GLY A 338 25.60 27.69 -38.45
CA GLY A 338 25.34 28.54 -37.33
C GLY A 338 24.45 29.72 -37.71
N THR A 339 23.20 29.71 -37.22
CA THR A 339 22.46 30.93 -36.94
C THR A 339 21.38 30.66 -35.92
N SER A 340 21.47 31.33 -34.78
CA SER A 340 20.59 31.27 -33.65
C SER A 340 19.23 31.90 -33.92
N ALA A 341 18.16 31.13 -33.81
CA ALA A 341 16.85 31.65 -33.44
C ALA A 341 16.20 30.61 -32.52
N GLY A 342 15.88 31.01 -31.33
CA GLY A 342 15.41 30.26 -30.17
C GLY A 342 14.29 29.22 -30.34
N PHE A 343 14.64 28.12 -30.96
CA PHE A 343 13.84 26.89 -30.94
C PHE A 343 14.46 25.96 -29.88
N VAL A 344 13.76 25.73 -28.78
CA VAL A 344 14.08 24.66 -27.87
C VAL A 344 13.62 23.37 -28.55
N PRO A 345 14.52 22.47 -28.94
CA PRO A 345 14.10 21.21 -29.56
C PRO A 345 13.27 20.41 -28.54
N PRO A 346 12.23 19.68 -28.98
CA PRO A 346 11.48 18.79 -28.09
C PRO A 346 12.45 17.82 -27.42
N GLN A 347 12.34 17.67 -26.12
CA GLN A 347 13.19 16.77 -25.35
C GLN A 347 13.01 15.35 -25.89
N ALA A 348 14.10 14.69 -26.25
CA ALA A 348 14.07 13.32 -26.72
C ALA A 348 13.53 12.39 -25.60
N PRO A 349 12.72 11.37 -25.94
CA PRO A 349 12.22 10.43 -24.94
C PRO A 349 13.38 9.71 -24.25
N LYS A 350 13.30 9.60 -22.93
CA LYS A 350 14.32 8.90 -22.10
C LYS A 350 14.33 7.39 -22.36
N MET A 351 13.20 6.85 -22.77
CA MET A 351 12.99 5.42 -23.06
C MET A 351 12.17 5.27 -24.32
N SER A 352 12.44 4.21 -25.09
CA SER A 352 11.66 3.88 -26.28
C SER A 352 11.29 2.40 -26.31
N TYR A 353 10.08 2.12 -26.73
CA TYR A 353 9.53 0.77 -26.86
C TYR A 353 8.80 0.60 -28.18
N ARG A 354 8.81 -0.64 -28.70
CA ARG A 354 8.02 -1.01 -29.86
C ARG A 354 6.80 -1.81 -29.41
N VAL A 355 5.64 -1.47 -29.94
CA VAL A 355 4.42 -2.26 -29.80
C VAL A 355 4.46 -3.38 -30.85
N THR A 356 4.33 -4.64 -30.38
CA THR A 356 4.40 -5.85 -31.23
C THR A 356 3.13 -6.68 -31.06
N ARG A 357 1.99 -6.11 -31.41
CA ARG A 357 0.68 -6.78 -31.27
C ARG A 357 -0.07 -6.82 -32.58
#